data_85cc2448da87a16c93b7dad299b5fc8d
#
_entry.id   85cc2448da87a16c93b7dad299b5fc8d
#
_cell.length_a   1.000
_cell.length_b   1.000
_cell.length_c   1.000
_cell.angle_alpha   90.00
_cell.angle_beta   90.00
_cell.angle_gamma   90.00
#
_symmetry.space_group_name_H-M   'P 1'
#
loop_
_entity.id
_entity.type
_entity.pdbx_description
1 polymer ?
#
loop_
_entity_poly.entity_id
_entity_poly.type
_entity_poly.pdbx_seq_one_letter_code
_entity_poly.pdbx_strand_id
1 'polypeptide(L)'
;MPIRENKAQEIYIVVSGEMMAMYAANNISKGICKYATSGSVRLAGLICNSRTPDREDELIEALADKIGTQMIHFIPRDNVVQRAEIRRMTVIEYDPTCKQADEYRTLAQKLVDNKLFVIPKPVTMDELEELLMEFGLIDEEDESIIGKKPVKKLQHRLCFDLFLKINMRIGADVYG
;
A
#
# COMPACT_ATOMS: atom_id res chain seq x y z
N MET A 1 -16.17 -10.50 -0.11
CA MET A 1 -15.03 -9.60 -0.38
C MET A 1 -15.40 -8.74 -1.59
N PRO A 2 -15.38 -7.40 -1.52
CA PRO A 2 -15.96 -6.53 -2.57
C PRO A 2 -15.47 -6.78 -3.99
N ILE A 3 -14.19 -7.15 -4.14
CA ILE A 3 -13.58 -7.49 -5.44
C ILE A 3 -14.21 -8.75 -6.04
N ARG A 4 -14.45 -9.79 -5.22
CA ARG A 4 -15.06 -11.06 -5.68
C ARG A 4 -16.50 -10.90 -6.16
N GLU A 5 -17.22 -9.97 -5.56
CA GLU A 5 -18.64 -9.71 -5.81
C GLU A 5 -18.85 -8.65 -6.89
N ASN A 6 -17.77 -8.21 -7.55
CA ASN A 6 -17.76 -7.15 -8.56
C ASN A 6 -18.36 -5.81 -8.06
N LYS A 7 -18.28 -5.57 -6.73
CA LYS A 7 -18.77 -4.34 -6.09
C LYS A 7 -17.72 -3.25 -6.05
N ALA A 8 -16.43 -3.60 -6.21
CA ALA A 8 -15.33 -2.66 -6.29
C ALA A 8 -14.62 -2.83 -7.63
N GLN A 9 -14.57 -1.77 -8.42
CA GLN A 9 -13.99 -1.76 -9.76
C GLN A 9 -12.63 -1.05 -9.77
N GLU A 10 -12.48 0.00 -8.98
CA GLU A 10 -11.28 0.81 -8.87
C GLU A 10 -10.61 0.53 -7.53
N ILE A 11 -9.36 0.07 -7.58
CA ILE A 11 -8.60 -0.31 -6.40
C ILE A 11 -7.41 0.64 -6.24
N TYR A 12 -7.35 1.35 -5.15
CA TYR A 12 -6.19 2.09 -4.69
C TYR A 12 -5.50 1.30 -3.58
N ILE A 13 -4.20 1.14 -3.66
CA ILE A 13 -3.42 0.43 -2.64
C ILE A 13 -2.66 1.47 -1.81
N VAL A 14 -2.95 1.52 -0.52
CA VAL A 14 -2.16 2.32 0.43
C VAL A 14 -0.96 1.48 0.87
N VAL A 15 0.24 2.02 0.72
CA VAL A 15 1.51 1.33 0.95
C VAL A 15 2.50 2.26 1.64
N SER A 16 3.44 1.73 2.38
CA SER A 16 4.62 2.40 2.90
C SER A 16 5.89 1.77 2.33
N GLY A 17 7.05 2.40 2.51
CA GLY A 17 8.35 1.88 2.07
C GLY A 17 8.85 0.67 2.87
N GLU A 18 8.11 0.19 3.85
CA GLU A 18 8.46 -1.03 4.59
C GLU A 18 8.31 -2.27 3.69
N MET A 19 9.31 -3.17 3.72
CA MET A 19 9.34 -4.40 2.91
C MET A 19 8.00 -5.17 2.97
N MET A 20 7.44 -5.35 4.18
CA MET A 20 6.20 -6.11 4.34
C MET A 20 4.99 -5.41 3.74
N ALA A 21 4.96 -4.07 3.73
CA ALA A 21 3.90 -3.29 3.10
C ALA A 21 3.98 -3.41 1.57
N MET A 22 5.18 -3.32 1.00
CA MET A 22 5.42 -3.50 -0.44
C MET A 22 5.09 -4.93 -0.90
N TYR A 23 5.47 -5.95 -0.09
CA TYR A 23 5.09 -7.34 -0.33
C TYR A 23 3.57 -7.52 -0.32
N ALA A 24 2.86 -6.91 0.64
CA ALA A 24 1.41 -6.94 0.71
C ALA A 24 0.77 -6.26 -0.52
N ALA A 25 1.28 -5.11 -0.94
CA ALA A 25 0.82 -4.40 -2.14
C ALA A 25 0.98 -5.26 -3.40
N ASN A 26 2.12 -5.95 -3.55
CA ASN A 26 2.37 -6.88 -4.64
C ASN A 26 1.39 -8.07 -4.62
N ASN A 27 1.08 -8.64 -3.44
CA ASN A 27 0.11 -9.72 -3.33
C ASN A 27 -1.33 -9.26 -3.63
N ILE A 28 -1.71 -8.02 -3.26
CA ILE A 28 -2.98 -7.43 -3.67
C ILE A 28 -3.02 -7.29 -5.18
N SER A 29 -1.94 -6.85 -5.82
CA SER A 29 -1.80 -6.74 -7.28
C SER A 29 -1.99 -8.10 -7.97
N LYS A 30 -1.43 -9.20 -7.43
CA LYS A 30 -1.71 -10.58 -7.89
C LYS A 30 -3.19 -10.93 -7.79
N GLY A 31 -3.84 -10.51 -6.70
CA GLY A 31 -5.28 -10.68 -6.52
C GLY A 31 -6.10 -9.92 -7.58
N ILE A 32 -5.74 -8.67 -7.86
CA ILE A 32 -6.40 -7.87 -8.91
C ILE A 32 -6.28 -8.55 -10.27
N CYS A 33 -5.08 -9.02 -10.66
CA CYS A 33 -4.88 -9.75 -11.92
C CYS A 33 -5.84 -10.93 -12.05
N LYS A 34 -6.00 -11.71 -10.98
CA LYS A 34 -6.88 -12.88 -10.96
C LYS A 34 -8.34 -12.53 -11.24
N TYR A 35 -8.82 -11.41 -10.73
CA TYR A 35 -10.22 -10.99 -10.90
C TYR A 35 -10.44 -10.08 -12.09
N ALA A 36 -9.39 -9.45 -12.63
CA ALA A 36 -9.46 -8.59 -13.81
C ALA A 36 -9.83 -9.35 -15.09
N THR A 37 -9.53 -10.65 -15.16
CA THR A 37 -9.85 -11.51 -16.32
C THR A 37 -11.34 -11.81 -16.45
N SER A 38 -12.07 -11.82 -15.34
CA SER A 38 -13.50 -12.14 -15.29
C SER A 38 -14.39 -10.96 -14.88
N GLY A 39 -13.79 -9.80 -14.60
CA GLY A 39 -14.50 -8.62 -14.10
C GLY A 39 -13.87 -7.30 -14.53
N SER A 40 -14.49 -6.21 -14.09
CA SER A 40 -14.08 -4.84 -14.38
C SER A 40 -13.05 -4.27 -13.40
N VAL A 41 -12.51 -5.09 -12.48
CA VAL A 41 -11.55 -4.65 -11.46
C VAL A 41 -10.24 -4.19 -12.09
N ARG A 42 -9.77 -3.00 -11.68
CA ARG A 42 -8.49 -2.39 -12.14
C ARG A 42 -7.75 -1.78 -10.97
N LEU A 43 -6.43 -1.76 -11.07
CA LEU A 43 -5.58 -0.97 -10.18
C LEU A 43 -5.59 0.48 -10.66
N ALA A 44 -5.97 1.38 -9.77
CA ALA A 44 -6.06 2.82 -10.03
C ALA A 44 -4.77 3.57 -9.63
N GLY A 45 -3.97 2.98 -8.74
CA GLY A 45 -2.68 3.52 -8.33
C GLY A 45 -2.28 3.14 -6.91
N LEU A 46 -1.08 3.55 -6.54
CA LEU A 46 -0.54 3.44 -5.20
C LEU A 46 -0.65 4.80 -4.47
N ILE A 47 -0.89 4.76 -3.19
CA ILE A 47 -0.87 5.92 -2.30
C ILE A 47 0.21 5.64 -1.27
N CYS A 48 1.27 6.45 -1.24
CA CYS A 48 2.30 6.31 -0.23
C CYS A 48 1.85 6.98 1.07
N ASN A 49 1.74 6.19 2.15
CA ASN A 49 1.53 6.71 3.49
C ASN A 49 2.84 6.56 4.28
N SER A 50 3.63 7.63 4.31
CA SER A 50 5.01 7.62 4.78
C SER A 50 5.14 7.16 6.23
N ARG A 51 6.10 6.25 6.44
CA ARG A 51 6.55 5.80 7.76
C ARG A 51 7.99 6.14 8.04
N THR A 52 8.83 6.07 7.02
CA THR A 52 10.26 6.37 7.08
C THR A 52 10.55 7.62 6.26
N PRO A 53 11.42 8.55 6.70
CA PRO A 53 11.59 9.83 6.01
C PRO A 53 12.46 9.77 4.77
N ASP A 54 13.32 8.75 4.59
CA ASP A 54 14.36 8.79 3.58
C ASP A 54 13.92 8.11 2.28
N ARG A 55 13.73 8.92 1.21
CA ARG A 55 13.49 8.50 -0.18
C ARG A 55 12.30 7.52 -0.38
N GLU A 56 11.35 7.50 0.55
CA GLU A 56 10.21 6.58 0.51
C GLU A 56 9.27 6.88 -0.67
N ASP A 57 9.16 8.13 -1.07
CA ASP A 57 8.42 8.59 -2.24
C ASP A 57 9.03 8.02 -3.53
N GLU A 58 10.34 8.17 -3.73
CA GLU A 58 11.07 7.62 -4.88
C GLU A 58 10.94 6.08 -4.95
N LEU A 59 11.06 5.40 -3.81
CA LEU A 59 10.92 3.95 -3.71
C LEU A 59 9.52 3.49 -4.15
N ILE A 60 8.47 4.16 -3.69
CA ILE A 60 7.10 3.77 -4.04
C ILE A 60 6.76 4.18 -5.48
N GLU A 61 7.34 5.25 -6.02
CA GLU A 61 7.27 5.55 -7.45
C GLU A 61 7.90 4.44 -8.29
N ALA A 62 9.11 4.01 -7.94
CA ALA A 62 9.80 2.91 -8.63
C ALA A 62 9.02 1.57 -8.53
N LEU A 63 8.40 1.29 -7.37
CA LEU A 63 7.50 0.15 -7.23
C LEU A 63 6.27 0.26 -8.13
N ALA A 64 5.67 1.46 -8.21
CA ALA A 64 4.51 1.71 -9.06
C ALA A 64 4.84 1.48 -10.54
N ASP A 65 6.00 1.95 -10.99
CA ASP A 65 6.49 1.75 -12.36
C ASP A 65 6.71 0.27 -12.67
N LYS A 66 7.34 -0.49 -11.77
CA LYS A 66 7.54 -1.95 -11.92
C LYS A 66 6.20 -2.70 -11.99
N ILE A 67 5.22 -2.31 -11.20
CA ILE A 67 3.87 -2.89 -11.21
C ILE A 67 3.06 -2.41 -12.45
N GLY A 68 3.50 -1.36 -13.12
CA GLY A 68 2.86 -0.78 -14.32
C GLY A 68 1.67 0.11 -13.99
N THR A 69 1.77 0.86 -12.89
CA THR A 69 0.79 1.84 -12.43
C THR A 69 1.47 3.17 -12.09
N GLN A 70 0.84 4.02 -11.31
CA GLN A 70 1.38 5.29 -10.86
C GLN A 70 1.26 5.43 -9.34
N MET A 71 2.14 6.23 -8.73
CA MET A 71 1.90 6.76 -7.40
C MET A 71 0.97 7.98 -7.51
N ILE A 72 -0.20 7.90 -6.89
CA ILE A 72 -1.20 8.99 -6.90
C ILE A 72 -0.73 10.13 -6.02
N HIS A 73 -0.28 9.81 -4.80
CA HIS A 73 0.10 10.82 -3.83
C HIS A 73 0.99 10.24 -2.75
N PHE A 74 1.91 11.07 -2.28
CA PHE A 74 2.73 10.83 -1.10
C PHE A 74 2.14 11.61 0.07
N ILE A 75 1.81 10.91 1.16
CA ILE A 75 1.31 11.50 2.39
C ILE A 75 2.46 11.50 3.40
N PRO A 76 3.05 12.66 3.71
CA PRO A 76 4.12 12.73 4.69
C PRO A 76 3.62 12.38 6.08
N ARG A 77 4.52 11.85 6.91
CA ARG A 77 4.22 11.56 8.32
C ARG A 77 4.16 12.87 9.12
N ASP A 78 3.04 13.09 9.83
CA ASP A 78 2.89 14.21 10.74
C ASP A 78 2.25 13.75 12.06
N ASN A 79 2.74 14.31 13.17
CA ASN A 79 2.24 14.02 14.51
C ASN A 79 0.81 14.57 14.75
N VAL A 80 0.31 15.46 13.89
CA VAL A 80 -1.06 15.95 13.97
C VAL A 80 -2.07 14.82 13.81
N VAL A 81 -1.73 13.79 13.02
CA VAL A 81 -2.56 12.60 12.83
C VAL A 81 -2.81 11.91 14.17
N GLN A 82 -1.74 11.61 14.93
CA GLN A 82 -1.85 11.02 16.26
C GLN A 82 -2.68 11.87 17.24
N ARG A 83 -2.51 13.20 17.19
CA ARG A 83 -3.28 14.10 18.05
C ARG A 83 -4.76 14.11 17.72
N ALA A 84 -5.11 14.04 16.44
CA ALA A 84 -6.48 13.92 15.97
C ALA A 84 -7.10 12.58 16.41
N GLU A 85 -6.36 11.46 16.23
CA GLU A 85 -6.79 10.12 16.64
C GLU A 85 -7.10 10.03 18.14
N ILE A 86 -6.24 10.59 19.00
CA ILE A 86 -6.47 10.65 20.46
C ILE A 86 -7.79 11.37 20.76
N ARG A 87 -8.16 12.37 19.97
CA ARG A 87 -9.41 13.13 20.08
C ARG A 87 -10.60 12.46 19.39
N ARG A 88 -10.36 11.32 18.70
CA ARG A 88 -11.35 10.61 17.87
C ARG A 88 -11.94 11.49 16.77
N MET A 89 -11.09 12.31 16.17
CA MET A 89 -11.42 13.25 15.09
C MET A 89 -10.57 12.93 13.85
N THR A 90 -11.06 13.27 12.69
CA THR A 90 -10.22 13.33 11.50
C THR A 90 -9.26 14.53 11.60
N VAL A 91 -8.15 14.48 10.86
CA VAL A 91 -7.21 15.61 10.83
C VAL A 91 -7.88 16.89 10.35
N ILE A 92 -8.79 16.78 9.37
CA ILE A 92 -9.54 17.93 8.81
C ILE A 92 -10.48 18.54 9.84
N GLU A 93 -11.08 17.74 10.72
CA GLU A 93 -11.93 18.22 11.82
C GLU A 93 -11.10 18.81 12.97
N TYR A 94 -9.94 18.19 13.26
CA TYR A 94 -9.08 18.59 14.37
C TYR A 94 -8.34 19.90 14.08
N ASP A 95 -7.73 20.02 12.92
CA ASP A 95 -7.04 21.23 12.46
C ASP A 95 -7.19 21.37 10.93
N PRO A 96 -8.24 22.05 10.47
CA PRO A 96 -8.55 22.19 9.05
C PRO A 96 -7.54 23.01 8.27
N THR A 97 -6.64 23.74 8.96
CA THR A 97 -5.67 24.67 8.36
C THR A 97 -4.24 24.12 8.33
N CYS A 98 -4.00 22.94 8.90
CA CYS A 98 -2.68 22.35 8.92
C CYS A 98 -2.31 21.76 7.55
N LYS A 99 -1.01 21.67 7.28
CA LYS A 99 -0.47 21.10 6.04
C LYS A 99 -0.98 19.68 5.77
N GLN A 100 -1.12 18.86 6.81
CA GLN A 100 -1.60 17.50 6.67
C GLN A 100 -3.06 17.44 6.20
N ALA A 101 -3.90 18.39 6.61
CA ALA A 101 -5.27 18.51 6.08
C ALA A 101 -5.26 18.86 4.58
N ASP A 102 -4.31 19.68 4.14
CA ASP A 102 -4.16 20.03 2.72
C ASP A 102 -3.65 18.84 1.90
N GLU A 103 -2.78 17.99 2.46
CA GLU A 103 -2.36 16.73 1.80
C GLU A 103 -3.56 15.79 1.57
N TYR A 104 -4.46 15.65 2.55
CA TYR A 104 -5.67 14.83 2.37
C TYR A 104 -6.65 15.43 1.36
N ARG A 105 -6.78 16.76 1.29
CA ARG A 105 -7.60 17.42 0.26
C ARG A 105 -7.01 17.23 -1.13
N THR A 106 -5.69 17.36 -1.24
CA THR A 106 -4.94 17.13 -2.49
C THR A 106 -5.08 15.68 -2.95
N LEU A 107 -4.93 14.73 -2.03
CA LEU A 107 -5.19 13.32 -2.32
C LEU A 107 -6.61 13.12 -2.85
N ALA A 108 -7.62 13.67 -2.17
CA ALA A 108 -9.01 13.53 -2.59
C ALA A 108 -9.23 14.06 -4.02
N GLN A 109 -8.66 15.22 -4.35
CA GLN A 109 -8.75 15.78 -5.69
C GLN A 109 -8.07 14.89 -6.73
N LYS A 110 -6.86 14.39 -6.43
CA LYS A 110 -6.13 13.47 -7.32
C LYS A 110 -6.89 12.15 -7.56
N LEU A 111 -7.60 11.63 -6.56
CA LEU A 111 -8.44 10.44 -6.71
C LEU A 111 -9.63 10.69 -7.65
N VAL A 112 -10.27 11.86 -7.54
CA VAL A 112 -11.41 12.24 -8.43
C VAL A 112 -10.94 12.46 -9.86
N ASP A 113 -9.78 13.07 -10.04
CA ASP A 113 -9.24 13.42 -11.36
C ASP A 113 -8.53 12.23 -12.04
N ASN A 114 -8.30 11.13 -11.32
CA ASN A 114 -7.59 9.97 -11.85
C ASN A 114 -8.36 9.30 -12.99
N LYS A 115 -7.64 9.01 -14.06
CA LYS A 115 -8.16 8.31 -15.25
C LYS A 115 -7.32 7.09 -15.66
N LEU A 116 -6.28 6.79 -14.90
CA LEU A 116 -5.42 5.64 -15.15
C LEU A 116 -5.92 4.43 -14.38
N PHE A 117 -6.39 3.43 -15.08
CA PHE A 117 -6.90 2.17 -14.53
C PHE A 117 -6.26 1.01 -15.31
N VAL A 118 -5.44 0.23 -14.64
CA VAL A 118 -4.61 -0.79 -15.28
C VAL A 118 -4.86 -2.18 -14.69
N ILE A 119 -4.49 -3.21 -15.45
CA ILE A 119 -4.25 -4.54 -14.91
C ILE A 119 -2.79 -4.55 -14.49
N PRO A 120 -2.48 -4.70 -13.20
CA PRO A 120 -1.12 -4.60 -12.71
C PRO A 120 -0.25 -5.77 -13.21
N LYS A 121 1.06 -5.56 -13.22
CA LYS A 121 2.07 -6.58 -13.47
C LYS A 121 2.79 -6.87 -12.15
N PRO A 122 2.38 -7.90 -11.38
CA PRO A 122 3.04 -8.20 -10.12
C PRO A 122 4.51 -8.53 -10.32
N VAL A 123 5.36 -8.03 -9.44
CA VAL A 123 6.79 -8.29 -9.46
C VAL A 123 7.13 -9.62 -8.76
N THR A 124 8.27 -10.20 -9.07
CA THR A 124 8.83 -11.35 -8.35
C THR A 124 9.38 -10.91 -6.99
N MET A 125 9.75 -11.86 -6.14
CA MET A 125 10.42 -11.53 -4.88
C MET A 125 11.81 -10.96 -5.13
N ASP A 126 12.53 -11.54 -6.08
CA ASP A 126 13.89 -11.12 -6.44
C ASP A 126 13.88 -9.66 -6.94
N GLU A 127 12.93 -9.29 -7.80
CA GLU A 127 12.76 -7.91 -8.27
C GLU A 127 12.38 -6.93 -7.15
N LEU A 128 11.67 -7.41 -6.12
CA LEU A 128 11.33 -6.58 -4.96
C LEU A 128 12.54 -6.40 -4.03
N GLU A 129 13.35 -7.45 -3.84
CA GLU A 129 14.59 -7.41 -3.08
C GLU A 129 15.63 -6.51 -3.77
N GLU A 130 15.80 -6.64 -5.10
CA GLU A 130 16.65 -5.75 -5.89
C GLU A 130 16.26 -4.27 -5.72
N LEU A 131 14.96 -3.97 -5.74
CA LEU A 131 14.47 -2.60 -5.52
C LEU A 131 14.85 -2.09 -4.12
N LEU A 132 14.70 -2.92 -3.09
CA LEU A 132 15.06 -2.54 -1.72
C LEU A 132 16.55 -2.32 -1.52
N MET A 133 17.41 -3.11 -2.22
CA MET A 133 18.86 -2.91 -2.24
C MET A 133 19.23 -1.59 -2.93
N GLU A 134 18.63 -1.28 -4.07
CA GLU A 134 18.87 -0.04 -4.81
C GLU A 134 18.62 1.21 -3.95
N PHE A 135 17.65 1.12 -3.04
CA PHE A 135 17.34 2.21 -2.10
C PHE A 135 18.07 2.09 -0.75
N GLY A 136 18.98 1.11 -0.59
CA GLY A 136 19.81 0.94 0.61
C GLY A 136 19.03 0.50 1.86
N LEU A 137 17.93 -0.22 1.67
CA LEU A 137 17.11 -0.76 2.76
C LEU A 137 17.49 -2.20 3.13
N ILE A 138 18.32 -2.84 2.32
CA ILE A 138 18.92 -4.17 2.55
C ILE A 138 20.40 -4.06 2.24
N ASP A 139 21.25 -4.41 3.20
CA ASP A 139 22.69 -4.46 3.01
C ASP A 139 23.12 -5.78 2.34
N GLU A 140 24.24 -5.76 1.57
CA GLU A 140 24.79 -6.96 0.90
C GLU A 140 25.13 -8.11 1.89
N GLU A 141 25.37 -7.79 3.17
CA GLU A 141 25.59 -8.79 4.22
C GLU A 141 24.31 -9.59 4.55
N ASP A 142 23.13 -9.00 4.38
CA ASP A 142 21.85 -9.67 4.60
C ASP A 142 21.51 -10.67 3.49
N GLU A 143 22.03 -10.51 2.27
CA GLU A 143 21.89 -11.48 1.18
C GLU A 143 22.42 -12.89 1.58
N SER A 144 23.49 -12.93 2.37
CA SER A 144 24.05 -14.21 2.84
C SER A 144 23.11 -15.00 3.75
N ILE A 145 22.11 -14.32 4.33
CA ILE A 145 21.12 -14.89 5.25
C ILE A 145 19.85 -15.29 4.50
N ILE A 146 19.44 -14.50 3.51
CA ILE A 146 18.21 -14.70 2.72
C ILE A 146 18.40 -15.89 1.76
N GLY A 147 19.55 -15.99 1.10
CA GLY A 147 19.85 -17.08 0.14
C GLY A 147 20.02 -18.49 0.72
N LYS A 148 20.07 -18.65 2.06
CA LYS A 148 20.33 -19.93 2.73
C LYS A 148 19.12 -20.64 3.33
N LYS A 149 17.93 -20.05 3.31
CA LYS A 149 16.71 -20.70 3.84
C LYS A 149 15.68 -20.90 2.75
N PRO A 150 15.36 -22.15 2.37
CA PRO A 150 14.19 -22.39 1.55
C PRO A 150 12.96 -21.91 2.34
N VAL A 151 12.27 -20.91 1.83
CA VAL A 151 11.03 -20.40 2.39
C VAL A 151 10.03 -21.56 2.41
N LYS A 152 9.87 -22.19 3.58
CA LYS A 152 8.88 -23.23 3.75
C LYS A 152 7.50 -22.59 3.54
N LYS A 153 6.68 -23.23 2.70
CA LYS A 153 5.28 -22.90 2.35
C LYS A 153 4.33 -22.55 3.51
N LEU A 154 4.82 -22.50 4.76
CA LEU A 154 4.04 -22.29 5.97
C LEU A 154 3.75 -20.82 6.30
N GLN A 155 4.54 -19.86 5.80
CA GLN A 155 4.37 -18.45 6.15
C GLN A 155 3.23 -17.75 5.40
N HIS A 156 2.83 -18.28 4.24
CA HIS A 156 1.75 -17.70 3.44
C HIS A 156 0.36 -17.73 4.12
N ARG A 157 0.13 -18.68 5.02
CA ARG A 157 -1.17 -18.82 5.70
C ARG A 157 -1.31 -17.93 6.94
N LEU A 158 -0.24 -17.79 7.70
CA LEU A 158 -0.26 -17.03 8.96
C LEU A 158 -0.32 -15.50 8.76
N CYS A 159 0.41 -14.97 7.77
CA CYS A 159 0.36 -13.53 7.46
C CYS A 159 -0.99 -13.10 6.88
N PHE A 160 -1.58 -13.92 6.02
CA PHE A 160 -2.88 -13.62 5.41
C PHE A 160 -4.03 -13.68 6.42
N ASP A 161 -3.98 -14.65 7.35
CA ASP A 161 -4.99 -14.79 8.41
C ASP A 161 -4.87 -13.69 9.49
N LEU A 162 -3.64 -13.22 9.76
CA LEU A 162 -3.42 -12.13 10.71
C LEU A 162 -3.86 -10.78 10.15
N PHE A 163 -3.58 -10.52 8.87
CA PHE A 163 -3.98 -9.30 8.18
C PHE A 163 -5.49 -9.19 7.99
N LEU A 164 -6.17 -10.31 7.68
CA LEU A 164 -7.63 -10.40 7.62
C LEU A 164 -8.29 -10.18 8.99
N LYS A 165 -7.69 -10.69 10.07
CA LYS A 165 -8.22 -10.50 11.43
C LYS A 165 -8.08 -9.06 11.93
N ILE A 166 -7.01 -8.36 11.57
CA ILE A 166 -6.80 -6.95 11.94
C ILE A 166 -7.79 -6.05 11.20
N ASN A 167 -7.99 -6.24 9.90
CA ASN A 167 -8.93 -5.43 9.12
C ASN A 167 -10.41 -5.73 9.41
N MET A 168 -10.76 -6.94 9.82
CA MET A 168 -12.14 -7.24 10.25
C MET A 168 -12.49 -6.66 11.63
N ARG A 169 -11.49 -6.42 12.49
CA ARG A 169 -11.72 -5.84 13.82
C ARG A 169 -11.94 -4.32 13.78
N ILE A 170 -11.38 -3.64 12.78
CA ILE A 170 -11.57 -2.18 12.57
C ILE A 170 -12.95 -1.88 11.95
N GLY A 171 -13.54 -2.82 11.21
CA GLY A 171 -14.85 -2.63 10.57
C GLY A 171 -16.06 -2.98 11.43
N ALA A 172 -15.89 -3.67 12.55
CA ALA A 172 -16.99 -4.11 13.41
C ALA A 172 -17.37 -3.08 14.51
N ASP A 173 -16.45 -2.17 14.85
CA ASP A 173 -16.67 -1.19 15.93
C ASP A 173 -17.21 0.18 15.45
N VAL A 174 -17.50 0.35 14.15
CA VAL A 174 -17.96 1.62 13.57
C VAL A 174 -19.48 1.66 13.34
N TYR A 175 -20.20 0.55 13.50
CA TYR A 175 -21.66 0.48 13.37
C TYR A 175 -22.27 -0.32 14.55
N GLY A 176 -22.07 0.18 15.76
CA GLY A 176 -22.76 -0.22 16.97
C GLY A 176 -23.28 0.98 17.71
#